data_934fe18bf74845dc3cfe2352ec2532cf
#
_entry.id   934fe18bf74845dc3cfe2352ec2532cf
#
_cell.length_a   1.000
_cell.length_b   1.000
_cell.length_c   1.000
_cell.angle_alpha   90.00
_cell.angle_beta   90.00
_cell.angle_gamma   90.00
#
_symmetry.space_group_name_H-M   'P 1'
#
loop_
_entity.id
_entity.type
_entity.pdbx_description
1 polymer ?
#
loop_
_entity_poly.entity_id
_entity_poly.type
_entity_poly.pdbx_seq_one_letter_code
_entity_poly.pdbx_strand_id
1 'polypeptide(L)'
;MAIDATKGLISLADAKRFMGLGDADTSQDRLIDQLITQGSVLIAKELGYAPIRQTYREWRNGDNGLNLWLINVPIAWVDQASVGRDDVMSVQYGGTAARASVSVTSAALRLRSVISGTDAVTELSLSDYSTATALGTAVGAVSGWEAQVSSAFASADPVDLVPIPGRDANTAWVDLEAPAESEADYELADEEAGRLYNPYGWTYGHRNIFIRYAAGWERANLPEPLQSAAQELTKMLTDMASRDMTLKSEKIGDYAYTIADTLAAVFAGSSDEKTSGMISAKLAPYRRQLVFGV
;
A
#
# COMPACT_ATOMS: atom_id res chain seq x y z
N MET A 1 -2.75 3.85 -15.27
CA MET A 1 -3.05 3.17 -14.00
C MET A 1 -4.55 2.97 -13.97
N ALA A 2 -5.04 1.74 -14.14
CA ALA A 2 -6.47 1.46 -14.06
C ALA A 2 -6.89 1.69 -12.59
N ILE A 3 -7.86 2.56 -12.38
CA ILE A 3 -8.41 2.86 -11.07
C ILE A 3 -9.33 1.69 -10.72
N ASP A 4 -8.97 0.96 -9.70
CA ASP A 4 -9.73 -0.17 -9.23
C ASP A 4 -10.99 0.33 -8.51
N ALA A 5 -12.15 0.22 -9.17
CA ALA A 5 -13.46 0.62 -8.63
C ALA A 5 -13.80 -0.08 -7.29
N THR A 6 -13.10 -1.17 -6.96
CA THR A 6 -13.25 -1.87 -5.67
C THR A 6 -12.67 -1.09 -4.49
N LYS A 7 -11.82 -0.10 -4.73
CA LYS A 7 -11.12 0.70 -3.69
C LYS A 7 -11.87 1.95 -3.23
N GLY A 8 -13.01 2.27 -3.82
CA GLY A 8 -13.83 3.40 -3.36
C GLY A 8 -14.41 3.16 -1.96
N LEU A 9 -14.37 4.18 -1.09
CA LEU A 9 -14.94 4.14 0.27
C LEU A 9 -16.47 4.02 0.26
N ILE A 10 -17.11 4.57 -0.77
CA ILE A 10 -18.55 4.51 -0.98
C ILE A 10 -18.88 3.90 -2.34
N SER A 11 -20.07 3.38 -2.49
CA SER A 11 -20.55 2.90 -3.79
C SER A 11 -21.03 4.07 -4.66
N LEU A 12 -21.07 3.85 -5.99
CA LEU A 12 -21.67 4.80 -6.93
C LEU A 12 -23.15 5.11 -6.57
N ALA A 13 -23.91 4.08 -6.19
CA ALA A 13 -25.29 4.23 -5.77
C ALA A 13 -25.45 5.12 -4.53
N ASP A 14 -24.58 4.96 -3.52
CA ASP A 14 -24.61 5.79 -2.32
C ASP A 14 -24.21 7.23 -2.63
N ALA A 15 -23.21 7.44 -3.49
CA ALA A 15 -22.82 8.77 -3.93
C ALA A 15 -23.96 9.47 -4.69
N LYS A 16 -24.62 8.79 -5.65
CA LYS A 16 -25.77 9.33 -6.40
C LYS A 16 -26.92 9.69 -5.46
N ARG A 17 -27.26 8.78 -4.54
CA ARG A 17 -28.32 9.03 -3.54
C ARG A 17 -28.00 10.25 -2.68
N PHE A 18 -26.77 10.39 -2.22
CA PHE A 18 -26.34 11.55 -1.42
C PHE A 18 -26.40 12.87 -2.20
N MET A 19 -26.11 12.85 -3.50
CA MET A 19 -26.19 14.01 -4.38
C MET A 19 -27.62 14.31 -4.88
N GLY A 20 -28.60 13.45 -4.57
CA GLY A 20 -29.98 13.59 -5.06
C GLY A 20 -30.15 13.23 -6.52
N LEU A 21 -29.26 12.44 -7.10
CA LEU A 21 -29.32 11.93 -8.47
C LEU A 21 -30.12 10.63 -8.51
N GLY A 22 -30.95 10.47 -9.55
CA GLY A 22 -31.73 9.24 -9.75
C GLY A 22 -30.81 8.07 -10.17
N ASP A 23 -31.11 6.86 -9.71
CA ASP A 23 -30.35 5.65 -10.06
C ASP A 23 -30.34 5.39 -11.58
N ALA A 24 -31.39 5.79 -12.29
CA ALA A 24 -31.51 5.63 -13.74
C ALA A 24 -30.70 6.65 -14.56
N ASP A 25 -30.23 7.73 -13.96
CA ASP A 25 -29.38 8.71 -14.65
C ASP A 25 -27.93 8.21 -14.65
N THR A 26 -27.48 7.70 -15.79
CA THR A 26 -26.13 7.18 -15.99
C THR A 26 -25.20 8.15 -16.69
N SER A 27 -25.65 9.37 -16.97
CA SER A 27 -24.90 10.36 -17.78
C SER A 27 -23.57 10.76 -17.17
N GLN A 28 -23.45 10.75 -15.84
CA GLN A 28 -22.26 11.15 -15.10
C GLN A 28 -21.59 9.99 -14.32
N ASP A 29 -22.09 8.77 -14.42
CA ASP A 29 -21.62 7.63 -13.62
C ASP A 29 -20.11 7.44 -13.67
N ARG A 30 -19.52 7.52 -14.86
CA ARG A 30 -18.06 7.39 -15.04
C ARG A 30 -17.28 8.50 -14.32
N LEU A 31 -17.77 9.73 -14.39
CA LEU A 31 -17.13 10.86 -13.70
C LEU A 31 -17.22 10.68 -12.19
N ILE A 32 -18.42 10.37 -11.70
CA ILE A 32 -18.65 10.18 -10.26
C ILE A 32 -17.78 9.04 -9.71
N ASP A 33 -17.68 7.91 -10.42
CA ASP A 33 -16.84 6.77 -10.03
C ASP A 33 -15.35 7.14 -9.93
N GLN A 34 -14.85 7.93 -10.89
CA GLN A 34 -13.50 8.48 -10.83
C GLN A 34 -13.30 9.42 -9.63
N LEU A 35 -14.28 10.26 -9.33
CA LEU A 35 -14.21 11.20 -8.20
C LEU A 35 -14.34 10.49 -6.85
N ILE A 36 -15.13 9.42 -6.74
CA ILE A 36 -15.16 8.53 -5.56
C ILE A 36 -13.76 7.97 -5.30
N THR A 37 -13.10 7.48 -6.34
CA THR A 37 -11.76 6.93 -6.19
C THR A 37 -10.74 7.99 -5.78
N GLN A 38 -10.78 9.17 -6.39
CA GLN A 38 -9.91 10.30 -6.02
C GLN A 38 -10.16 10.75 -4.58
N GLY A 39 -11.41 10.92 -4.16
CA GLY A 39 -11.78 11.25 -2.81
C GLY A 39 -11.31 10.21 -1.80
N SER A 40 -11.42 8.93 -2.13
CA SER A 40 -10.95 7.83 -1.29
C SER A 40 -9.43 7.84 -1.11
N VAL A 41 -8.67 8.14 -2.16
CA VAL A 41 -7.21 8.29 -2.09
C VAL A 41 -6.81 9.48 -1.21
N LEU A 42 -7.52 10.60 -1.31
CA LEU A 42 -7.27 11.77 -0.47
C LEU A 42 -7.54 11.48 1.02
N ILE A 43 -8.65 10.79 1.31
CA ILE A 43 -8.97 10.35 2.68
C ILE A 43 -7.89 9.39 3.21
N ALA A 44 -7.50 8.38 2.43
CA ALA A 44 -6.45 7.44 2.82
C ALA A 44 -5.11 8.15 3.11
N LYS A 45 -4.77 9.17 2.32
CA LYS A 45 -3.57 9.99 2.54
C LYS A 45 -3.65 10.78 3.85
N GLU A 46 -4.82 11.32 4.17
CA GLU A 46 -5.06 12.08 5.40
C GLU A 46 -5.04 11.19 6.66
N LEU A 47 -5.55 9.97 6.55
CA LEU A 47 -5.53 8.98 7.63
C LEU A 47 -4.14 8.37 7.84
N GLY A 48 -3.30 8.31 6.79
CA GLY A 48 -1.99 7.65 6.79
C GLY A 48 -2.06 6.14 6.55
N TYR A 49 -3.23 5.59 6.22
CA TYR A 49 -3.45 4.18 5.86
C TYR A 49 -4.68 4.04 4.95
N ALA A 50 -4.84 2.87 4.30
CA ALA A 50 -6.01 2.60 3.48
C ALA A 50 -7.18 2.10 4.35
N PRO A 51 -8.34 2.80 4.38
CA PRO A 51 -9.45 2.42 5.24
C PRO A 51 -10.15 1.12 4.82
N ILE A 52 -10.18 0.81 3.51
CA ILE A 52 -10.77 -0.43 3.00
C ILE A 52 -9.84 -1.60 3.23
N ARG A 53 -10.40 -2.70 3.75
CA ARG A 53 -9.68 -3.92 4.07
C ARG A 53 -8.88 -4.46 2.89
N GLN A 54 -7.61 -4.72 3.14
CA GLN A 54 -6.70 -5.40 2.23
C GLN A 54 -5.61 -6.15 3.01
N THR A 55 -4.95 -7.08 2.35
CA THR A 55 -3.83 -7.82 2.94
C THR A 55 -2.54 -7.03 2.79
N TYR A 56 -1.77 -7.00 3.86
CA TYR A 56 -0.46 -6.35 3.94
C TYR A 56 0.62 -7.37 4.26
N ARG A 57 1.83 -7.08 3.78
CA ARG A 57 3.06 -7.81 4.06
C ARG A 57 4.08 -6.80 4.56
N GLU A 58 4.55 -6.97 5.78
CA GLU A 58 5.49 -6.04 6.40
C GLU A 58 6.71 -6.76 6.94
N TRP A 59 7.88 -6.22 6.60
CA TRP A 59 9.13 -6.57 7.24
C TRP A 59 9.48 -5.52 8.30
N ARG A 60 9.62 -5.95 9.54
CA ARG A 60 9.89 -5.10 10.68
C ARG A 60 11.22 -5.44 11.32
N ASN A 61 11.81 -4.46 12.02
CA ASN A 61 12.99 -4.69 12.84
C ASN A 61 12.54 -5.15 14.22
N GLY A 62 13.20 -6.17 14.75
CA GLY A 62 13.06 -6.52 16.15
C GLY A 62 13.99 -5.68 17.01
N ASP A 63 13.54 -5.32 18.20
CA ASP A 63 14.25 -4.48 19.16
C ASP A 63 14.32 -5.12 20.56
N ASN A 64 13.96 -6.41 20.69
CA ASN A 64 13.73 -7.14 21.93
C ASN A 64 12.57 -6.61 22.78
N GLY A 65 11.80 -5.65 22.28
CA GLY A 65 10.60 -5.17 22.93
C GLY A 65 9.48 -6.20 22.88
N LEU A 66 8.54 -6.10 23.82
CA LEU A 66 7.36 -6.99 23.88
C LEU A 66 6.28 -6.61 22.86
N ASN A 67 6.27 -5.36 22.39
CA ASN A 67 5.24 -4.84 21.51
C ASN A 67 5.78 -4.52 20.12
N LEU A 68 5.03 -4.95 19.10
CA LEU A 68 5.25 -4.60 17.71
C LEU A 68 4.03 -3.84 17.18
N TRP A 69 4.27 -2.68 16.55
CA TRP A 69 3.22 -1.83 16.02
C TRP A 69 3.16 -1.96 14.49
N LEU A 70 2.01 -2.37 13.97
CA LEU A 70 1.78 -2.49 12.53
C LEU A 70 1.37 -1.13 11.91
N ILE A 71 1.62 -0.98 10.62
CA ILE A 71 1.40 0.30 9.93
C ILE A 71 -0.07 0.54 9.62
N ASN A 72 -0.77 -0.50 9.19
CA ASN A 72 -2.14 -0.38 8.72
C ASN A 72 -3.11 -0.89 9.78
N VAL A 73 -4.14 -0.13 10.03
CA VAL A 73 -5.12 -0.34 11.10
C VAL A 73 -6.55 -0.05 10.59
N PRO A 74 -7.60 -0.53 11.29
CA PRO A 74 -7.57 -1.55 12.34
C PRO A 74 -7.19 -2.92 11.79
N ILE A 75 -6.61 -3.77 12.61
CA ILE A 75 -6.26 -5.13 12.21
C ILE A 75 -7.50 -6.01 12.27
N ALA A 76 -7.81 -6.70 11.17
CA ALA A 76 -8.90 -7.65 11.12
C ALA A 76 -8.47 -9.05 11.56
N TRP A 77 -7.30 -9.51 11.10
CA TRP A 77 -6.64 -10.75 11.51
C TRP A 77 -5.19 -10.74 11.07
N VAL A 78 -4.38 -11.59 11.67
CA VAL A 78 -3.00 -11.87 11.27
C VAL A 78 -2.97 -13.28 10.67
N ASP A 79 -2.45 -13.39 9.44
CA ASP A 79 -2.32 -14.65 8.72
C ASP A 79 -1.02 -15.37 9.08
N GLN A 80 0.06 -14.60 9.31
CA GLN A 80 1.38 -15.11 9.63
C GLN A 80 2.18 -14.06 10.40
N ALA A 81 2.87 -14.49 11.44
CA ALA A 81 3.89 -13.73 12.12
C ALA A 81 5.11 -14.62 12.33
N SER A 82 6.23 -14.32 11.71
CA SER A 82 7.45 -15.13 11.84
C SER A 82 8.67 -14.29 12.16
N VAL A 83 9.62 -14.90 12.86
CA VAL A 83 10.90 -14.31 13.24
C VAL A 83 12.01 -15.12 12.58
N GLY A 84 12.87 -14.42 11.86
CA GLY A 84 13.95 -15.03 11.08
C GLY A 84 13.66 -15.06 9.59
N ARG A 85 14.64 -15.54 8.86
CA ARG A 85 14.62 -15.65 7.41
C ARG A 85 15.31 -16.94 7.01
N ASP A 86 14.83 -17.53 5.91
CA ASP A 86 15.42 -18.72 5.31
C ASP A 86 15.82 -18.43 3.86
N ASP A 87 16.91 -19.04 3.41
CA ASP A 87 17.38 -18.95 2.03
C ASP A 87 16.46 -19.77 1.13
N VAL A 88 15.71 -19.08 0.27
CA VAL A 88 14.72 -19.69 -0.63
C VAL A 88 15.33 -20.03 -1.97
N MET A 89 16.13 -19.14 -2.50
CA MET A 89 16.80 -19.32 -3.78
C MET A 89 18.09 -18.49 -3.85
N SER A 90 19.04 -18.95 -4.67
CA SER A 90 20.25 -18.20 -4.97
C SER A 90 20.29 -17.87 -6.45
N VAL A 91 20.80 -16.68 -6.79
CA VAL A 91 20.86 -16.17 -8.17
C VAL A 91 22.31 -15.76 -8.49
N GLN A 92 22.79 -16.13 -9.67
CA GLN A 92 24.12 -15.76 -10.16
C GLN A 92 24.07 -15.41 -11.66
N TYR A 93 24.99 -14.59 -12.08
CA TYR A 93 25.25 -14.36 -13.50
C TYR A 93 26.47 -15.17 -13.95
N GLY A 94 26.26 -16.16 -14.80
CA GLY A 94 27.32 -17.02 -15.34
C GLY A 94 27.84 -16.60 -16.73
N GLY A 95 27.40 -15.43 -17.24
CA GLY A 95 27.79 -14.92 -18.55
C GLY A 95 29.07 -14.09 -18.56
N THR A 96 29.31 -13.34 -19.64
CA THR A 96 30.55 -12.54 -19.86
C THR A 96 30.39 -11.06 -19.51
N ALA A 97 29.44 -10.68 -18.66
CA ALA A 97 29.26 -9.28 -18.26
C ALA A 97 30.45 -8.75 -17.47
N ALA A 98 30.80 -7.48 -17.66
CA ALA A 98 31.79 -6.80 -16.83
C ALA A 98 31.26 -6.57 -15.41
N ARG A 99 29.96 -6.44 -15.26
CA ARG A 99 29.23 -6.29 -13.97
C ARG A 99 27.86 -6.92 -14.10
N ALA A 100 27.43 -7.58 -13.04
CA ALA A 100 26.06 -8.07 -12.90
C ALA A 100 25.58 -7.87 -11.46
N SER A 101 24.33 -7.50 -11.29
CA SER A 101 23.75 -7.29 -9.97
C SER A 101 22.29 -7.71 -9.92
N VAL A 102 21.87 -8.20 -8.77
CA VAL A 102 20.48 -8.55 -8.47
C VAL A 102 19.97 -7.67 -7.35
N SER A 103 18.72 -7.24 -7.46
CA SER A 103 18.00 -6.54 -6.38
C SER A 103 16.55 -7.02 -6.31
N VAL A 104 15.97 -6.98 -5.12
CA VAL A 104 14.58 -7.32 -4.87
C VAL A 104 13.89 -6.09 -4.29
N THR A 105 12.79 -5.70 -4.90
CA THR A 105 11.85 -4.71 -4.37
C THR A 105 10.60 -5.43 -3.84
N SER A 106 9.66 -4.71 -3.25
CA SER A 106 8.35 -5.29 -2.87
C SER A 106 7.51 -5.76 -4.06
N ALA A 107 7.88 -5.43 -5.30
CA ALA A 107 7.08 -5.74 -6.48
C ALA A 107 7.83 -6.60 -7.52
N ALA A 108 9.16 -6.52 -7.57
CA ALA A 108 9.93 -7.14 -8.65
C ALA A 108 11.32 -7.60 -8.22
N LEU A 109 11.78 -8.70 -8.82
CA LEU A 109 13.17 -9.11 -8.90
C LEU A 109 13.79 -8.43 -10.12
N ARG A 110 14.87 -7.71 -9.92
CA ARG A 110 15.57 -6.98 -10.97
C ARG A 110 16.95 -7.56 -11.20
N LEU A 111 17.18 -8.02 -12.41
CA LEU A 111 18.44 -8.56 -12.91
C LEU A 111 19.10 -7.51 -13.81
N ARG A 112 20.31 -7.11 -13.49
CA ARG A 112 21.06 -6.12 -14.27
C ARG A 112 22.41 -6.66 -14.66
N SER A 113 22.77 -6.56 -15.95
CA SER A 113 24.08 -6.92 -16.44
C SER A 113 24.62 -5.81 -17.38
N VAL A 114 25.96 -5.62 -17.37
CA VAL A 114 26.65 -4.66 -18.24
C VAL A 114 27.61 -5.42 -19.13
N ILE A 115 27.28 -5.52 -20.41
CA ILE A 115 28.06 -6.24 -21.43
C ILE A 115 28.58 -5.24 -22.42
N SER A 116 29.90 -5.18 -22.60
CA SER A 116 30.57 -4.25 -23.55
C SER A 116 30.11 -2.79 -23.40
N GLY A 117 29.87 -2.35 -22.16
CA GLY A 117 29.39 -1.00 -21.84
C GLY A 117 27.89 -0.78 -22.02
N THR A 118 27.16 -1.76 -22.52
CA THR A 118 25.69 -1.70 -22.66
C THR A 118 25.02 -2.28 -21.42
N ASP A 119 24.08 -1.50 -20.86
CA ASP A 119 23.29 -1.89 -19.68
C ASP A 119 22.04 -2.68 -20.12
N ALA A 120 21.88 -3.89 -19.62
CA ALA A 120 20.72 -4.72 -19.82
C ALA A 120 20.03 -4.94 -18.47
N VAL A 121 18.74 -4.59 -18.38
CA VAL A 121 17.93 -4.73 -17.18
C VAL A 121 16.70 -5.55 -17.53
N THR A 122 16.48 -6.62 -16.75
CA THR A 122 15.25 -7.43 -16.80
C THR A 122 14.55 -7.31 -15.45
N GLU A 123 13.28 -6.96 -15.46
CA GLU A 123 12.41 -6.94 -14.28
C GLU A 123 11.41 -8.08 -14.36
N LEU A 124 11.41 -8.94 -13.35
CA LEU A 124 10.46 -10.03 -13.16
C LEU A 124 9.50 -9.62 -12.04
N SER A 125 8.24 -9.38 -12.38
CA SER A 125 7.20 -9.03 -11.39
C SER A 125 6.96 -10.22 -10.46
N LEU A 126 7.11 -10.05 -9.16
CA LEU A 126 6.97 -11.15 -8.19
C LEU A 126 5.55 -11.71 -8.17
N SER A 127 4.54 -10.89 -8.43
CA SER A 127 3.13 -11.31 -8.48
C SER A 127 2.78 -12.18 -9.69
N ASP A 128 3.63 -12.24 -10.71
CA ASP A 128 3.40 -13.08 -11.90
C ASP A 128 3.78 -14.53 -11.67
N TYR A 129 4.44 -14.84 -10.56
CA TYR A 129 4.91 -16.18 -10.22
C TYR A 129 4.26 -16.64 -8.91
N SER A 130 3.66 -17.81 -8.93
CA SER A 130 2.98 -18.39 -7.76
C SER A 130 3.93 -19.16 -6.82
N THR A 131 5.17 -19.43 -7.25
CA THR A 131 6.13 -20.22 -6.47
C THR A 131 7.57 -19.77 -6.75
N ALA A 132 8.47 -19.99 -5.78
CA ALA A 132 9.89 -19.75 -5.96
C ALA A 132 10.48 -20.56 -7.12
N THR A 133 10.00 -21.80 -7.36
CA THR A 133 10.40 -22.60 -8.53
C THR A 133 10.03 -21.94 -9.85
N ALA A 134 8.84 -21.36 -9.96
CA ALA A 134 8.42 -20.66 -11.17
C ALA A 134 9.27 -19.41 -11.42
N LEU A 135 9.57 -18.64 -10.37
CA LEU A 135 10.46 -17.48 -10.45
C LEU A 135 11.88 -17.91 -10.83
N GLY A 136 12.44 -18.97 -10.21
CA GLY A 136 13.76 -19.50 -10.52
C GLY A 136 13.88 -19.95 -11.98
N THR A 137 12.84 -20.59 -12.53
CA THR A 137 12.75 -20.95 -13.94
C THR A 137 12.78 -19.70 -14.84
N ALA A 138 12.05 -18.67 -14.47
CA ALA A 138 12.04 -17.41 -15.21
C ALA A 138 13.40 -16.70 -15.17
N VAL A 139 14.11 -16.71 -14.04
CA VAL A 139 15.49 -16.20 -13.93
C VAL A 139 16.41 -16.97 -14.87
N GLY A 140 16.36 -18.31 -14.88
CA GLY A 140 17.16 -19.17 -15.76
C GLY A 140 16.85 -18.99 -17.26
N ALA A 141 15.68 -18.45 -17.61
CA ALA A 141 15.34 -18.11 -18.99
C ALA A 141 15.97 -16.79 -19.46
N VAL A 142 16.47 -15.95 -18.54
CA VAL A 142 17.18 -14.72 -18.88
C VAL A 142 18.64 -15.05 -19.24
N SER A 143 19.08 -14.63 -20.41
CA SER A 143 20.42 -14.98 -20.93
C SER A 143 21.55 -14.64 -19.96
N GLY A 144 22.33 -15.64 -19.61
CA GLY A 144 23.48 -15.55 -18.72
C GLY A 144 23.14 -15.57 -17.22
N TRP A 145 21.87 -15.64 -16.85
CA TRP A 145 21.46 -15.75 -15.45
C TRP A 145 21.13 -17.19 -15.08
N GLU A 146 21.47 -17.55 -13.86
CA GLU A 146 21.23 -18.85 -13.26
C GLU A 146 20.54 -18.69 -11.92
N ALA A 147 19.67 -19.64 -11.57
CA ALA A 147 19.01 -19.70 -10.28
C ALA A 147 19.05 -21.12 -9.71
N GLN A 148 19.21 -21.22 -8.41
CA GLN A 148 19.10 -22.46 -7.64
C GLN A 148 18.02 -22.25 -6.58
N VAL A 149 16.96 -23.03 -6.61
CA VAL A 149 15.85 -22.97 -5.66
C VAL A 149 16.02 -24.06 -4.62
N SER A 150 15.93 -23.70 -3.34
CA SER A 150 15.93 -24.64 -2.23
C SER A 150 14.71 -25.57 -2.34
N SER A 151 14.92 -26.88 -2.27
CA SER A 151 13.81 -27.84 -2.35
C SER A 151 12.79 -27.71 -1.21
N ALA A 152 13.25 -27.24 -0.04
CA ALA A 152 12.37 -26.98 1.11
C ALA A 152 11.41 -25.82 0.83
N PHE A 153 11.83 -24.83 0.04
CA PHE A 153 11.07 -23.61 -0.24
C PHE A 153 10.56 -23.53 -1.68
N ALA A 154 10.49 -24.65 -2.39
CA ALA A 154 10.07 -24.71 -3.79
C ALA A 154 8.70 -24.05 -4.05
N SER A 155 7.79 -24.13 -3.08
CA SER A 155 6.44 -23.56 -3.10
C SER A 155 6.31 -22.19 -2.45
N ALA A 156 7.39 -21.60 -1.92
CA ALA A 156 7.35 -20.27 -1.28
C ALA A 156 6.81 -19.21 -2.24
N ASP A 157 6.00 -18.30 -1.72
CA ASP A 157 5.43 -17.17 -2.50
C ASP A 157 6.53 -16.13 -2.77
N PRO A 158 6.89 -15.85 -4.04
CA PRO A 158 7.91 -14.86 -4.37
C PRO A 158 7.63 -13.45 -3.85
N VAL A 159 6.37 -13.09 -3.64
CA VAL A 159 5.97 -11.78 -3.11
C VAL A 159 6.44 -11.58 -1.65
N ASP A 160 6.74 -12.67 -0.95
CA ASP A 160 7.24 -12.64 0.42
C ASP A 160 8.79 -12.52 0.51
N LEU A 161 9.49 -12.50 -0.64
CA LEU A 161 10.95 -12.30 -0.66
C LEU A 161 11.38 -11.01 0.04
N VAL A 162 12.45 -11.10 0.81
CA VAL A 162 13.03 -9.94 1.52
C VAL A 162 13.54 -8.92 0.50
N PRO A 163 13.11 -7.68 0.54
CA PRO A 163 13.68 -6.64 -0.32
C PRO A 163 15.17 -6.43 -0.02
N ILE A 164 16.00 -6.57 -1.04
CA ILE A 164 17.45 -6.35 -0.95
C ILE A 164 17.90 -5.26 -1.95
N PRO A 165 18.88 -4.43 -1.58
CA PRO A 165 19.52 -3.51 -2.52
C PRO A 165 20.29 -4.29 -3.58
N GLY A 166 20.79 -3.60 -4.62
CA GLY A 166 21.66 -4.23 -5.62
C GLY A 166 22.88 -4.91 -4.99
N ARG A 167 22.99 -6.23 -5.18
CA ARG A 167 24.12 -7.05 -4.78
C ARG A 167 24.85 -7.56 -6.01
N ASP A 168 26.18 -7.67 -5.92
CA ASP A 168 26.99 -8.25 -7.01
C ASP A 168 26.68 -9.73 -7.17
N ALA A 169 26.22 -10.11 -8.36
CA ALA A 169 25.90 -11.47 -8.75
C ALA A 169 26.87 -12.01 -9.82
N ASN A 170 27.91 -11.25 -10.21
CA ASN A 170 28.86 -11.64 -11.24
C ASN A 170 29.94 -12.62 -10.73
N THR A 171 30.30 -12.52 -9.47
CA THR A 171 31.40 -13.29 -8.86
C THR A 171 30.94 -14.31 -7.84
N ALA A 172 29.71 -14.18 -7.33
CA ALA A 172 29.16 -15.04 -6.30
C ALA A 172 27.64 -15.24 -6.46
N TRP A 173 27.14 -16.31 -5.90
CA TRP A 173 25.72 -16.51 -5.70
C TRP A 173 25.19 -15.49 -4.70
N VAL A 174 24.04 -14.92 -5.00
CA VAL A 174 23.31 -14.02 -4.11
C VAL A 174 22.08 -14.75 -3.60
N ASP A 175 22.06 -14.98 -2.30
CA ASP A 175 20.95 -15.63 -1.63
C ASP A 175 19.78 -14.64 -1.49
N LEU A 176 18.60 -15.09 -1.88
CA LEU A 176 17.32 -14.42 -1.72
C LEU A 176 16.55 -15.12 -0.61
N GLU A 177 16.25 -14.36 0.42
CA GLU A 177 15.63 -14.84 1.65
C GLU A 177 14.12 -14.61 1.62
N ALA A 178 13.36 -15.44 2.33
CA ALA A 178 11.94 -15.24 2.66
C ALA A 178 11.73 -15.42 4.17
N PRO A 179 10.50 -15.16 4.69
CA PRO A 179 10.18 -15.40 6.08
C PRO A 179 10.45 -16.84 6.48
N ALA A 180 10.99 -17.05 7.68
CA ALA A 180 11.09 -18.38 8.26
C ALA A 180 9.71 -19.03 8.39
N GLU A 181 9.63 -20.35 8.22
CA GLU A 181 8.36 -21.08 8.31
C GLU A 181 7.77 -21.13 9.73
N SER A 182 8.61 -20.91 10.74
CA SER A 182 8.17 -20.97 12.15
C SER A 182 7.31 -19.75 12.50
N GLU A 183 6.11 -20.02 13.03
CA GLU A 183 5.24 -18.99 13.59
C GLU A 183 5.81 -18.45 14.90
N ALA A 184 5.74 -17.16 15.10
CA ALA A 184 6.08 -16.52 16.36
C ALA A 184 4.94 -16.62 17.36
N ASP A 185 5.25 -16.73 18.66
CA ASP A 185 4.24 -16.58 19.70
C ASP A 185 3.82 -15.11 19.79
N TYR A 186 2.54 -14.83 19.58
CA TYR A 186 2.02 -13.46 19.68
C TYR A 186 0.54 -13.44 20.10
N GLU A 187 0.13 -12.29 20.60
CA GLU A 187 -1.24 -11.94 20.89
C GLU A 187 -1.58 -10.62 20.17
N LEU A 188 -2.73 -10.55 19.52
CA LEU A 188 -3.27 -9.30 19.00
C LEU A 188 -3.85 -8.50 20.16
N ALA A 189 -3.03 -7.68 20.78
CA ALA A 189 -3.34 -7.00 22.04
C ALA A 189 -4.18 -5.73 21.84
N ASP A 190 -4.15 -5.13 20.62
CA ASP A 190 -4.95 -3.95 20.29
C ASP A 190 -5.15 -3.89 18.78
N GLU A 191 -6.36 -4.23 18.33
CA GLU A 191 -6.72 -4.25 16.90
C GLU A 191 -6.75 -2.85 16.31
N GLU A 192 -7.26 -1.87 17.06
CA GLU A 192 -7.41 -0.49 16.56
C GLU A 192 -6.08 0.23 16.47
N ALA A 193 -5.19 0.02 17.41
CA ALA A 193 -3.85 0.60 17.40
C ALA A 193 -2.84 -0.23 16.61
N GLY A 194 -3.18 -1.46 16.21
CA GLY A 194 -2.30 -2.35 15.46
C GLY A 194 -1.17 -2.94 16.30
N ARG A 195 -1.41 -3.27 17.56
CA ARG A 195 -0.41 -3.74 18.50
C ARG A 195 -0.42 -5.26 18.62
N LEU A 196 0.72 -5.87 18.26
CA LEU A 196 1.03 -7.26 18.56
C LEU A 196 1.92 -7.34 19.79
N TYR A 197 1.57 -8.22 20.73
CA TYR A 197 2.34 -8.49 21.93
C TYR A 197 2.99 -9.88 21.84
N ASN A 198 4.31 -9.95 22.08
CA ASN A 198 5.02 -11.21 22.20
C ASN A 198 5.60 -11.31 23.62
N PRO A 199 5.21 -12.34 24.41
CA PRO A 199 5.66 -12.47 25.81
C PRO A 199 7.16 -12.69 25.96
N TYR A 200 7.83 -13.18 24.92
CA TYR A 200 9.28 -13.43 24.90
C TYR A 200 10.08 -12.30 24.27
N GLY A 201 9.40 -11.28 23.74
CA GLY A 201 10.01 -10.18 23.02
C GLY A 201 10.26 -10.48 21.54
N TRP A 202 10.23 -9.45 20.73
CA TRP A 202 10.52 -9.51 19.30
C TRP A 202 12.03 -9.45 19.09
N THR A 203 12.64 -10.59 18.83
CA THR A 203 14.10 -10.76 18.74
C THR A 203 14.76 -9.65 17.93
N TYR A 204 15.84 -9.09 18.47
CA TYR A 204 16.61 -8.03 17.80
C TYR A 204 17.11 -8.44 16.42
N GLY A 205 16.93 -7.55 15.44
CA GLY A 205 17.43 -7.75 14.08
C GLY A 205 16.87 -6.75 13.08
N HIS A 206 17.56 -6.63 11.95
CA HIS A 206 17.12 -5.76 10.87
C HIS A 206 16.23 -6.54 9.90
N ARG A 207 14.96 -6.12 9.74
CA ARG A 207 13.96 -6.77 8.87
C ARG A 207 13.89 -8.28 9.11
N ASN A 208 13.91 -8.69 10.35
CA ASN A 208 13.90 -10.08 10.77
C ASN A 208 12.52 -10.56 11.26
N ILE A 209 11.54 -9.67 11.30
CA ILE A 209 10.17 -9.99 11.67
C ILE A 209 9.30 -9.78 10.44
N PHE A 210 8.60 -10.82 10.02
CA PHE A 210 7.64 -10.76 8.93
C PHE A 210 6.23 -10.91 9.47
N ILE A 211 5.34 -10.01 9.04
CA ILE A 211 3.92 -10.08 9.38
C ILE A 211 3.09 -9.98 8.10
N ARG A 212 2.23 -10.98 7.88
CA ARG A 212 1.18 -10.93 6.87
C ARG A 212 -0.17 -10.85 7.58
N TYR A 213 -0.93 -9.82 7.29
CA TYR A 213 -2.16 -9.52 8.01
C TYR A 213 -3.16 -8.78 7.12
N ALA A 214 -4.43 -8.83 7.51
CA ALA A 214 -5.48 -8.02 6.91
C ALA A 214 -5.82 -6.85 7.83
N ALA A 215 -5.91 -5.65 7.26
CA ALA A 215 -6.29 -4.44 7.99
C ALA A 215 -7.24 -3.57 7.18
N GLY A 216 -8.01 -2.75 7.90
CA GLY A 216 -9.07 -1.91 7.37
C GLY A 216 -10.47 -2.50 7.57
N TRP A 217 -11.47 -1.74 7.22
CA TRP A 217 -12.87 -2.13 7.31
C TRP A 217 -13.37 -2.75 6.00
N GLU A 218 -14.32 -3.66 6.10
CA GLU A 218 -15.17 -3.99 4.96
C GLU A 218 -16.00 -2.77 4.57
N ARG A 219 -16.22 -2.55 3.28
CA ARG A 219 -17.03 -1.41 2.82
C ARG A 219 -18.42 -1.37 3.49
N ALA A 220 -19.04 -2.53 3.71
CA ALA A 220 -20.34 -2.64 4.35
C ALA A 220 -20.32 -2.19 5.82
N ASN A 221 -19.17 -2.30 6.48
CA ASN A 221 -18.96 -2.00 7.91
C ASN A 221 -18.07 -0.78 8.13
N LEU A 222 -17.91 0.06 7.10
CA LEU A 222 -17.12 1.29 7.23
C LEU A 222 -17.79 2.23 8.24
N PRO A 223 -17.07 2.82 9.20
CA PRO A 223 -17.63 3.77 10.15
C PRO A 223 -18.37 4.92 9.48
N GLU A 224 -19.54 5.28 10.01
CA GLU A 224 -20.40 6.33 9.43
C GLU A 224 -19.67 7.68 9.21
N PRO A 225 -18.79 8.16 10.12
CA PRO A 225 -18.01 9.37 9.87
C PRO A 225 -17.12 9.30 8.64
N LEU A 226 -16.53 8.13 8.35
CA LEU A 226 -15.71 7.93 7.15
C LEU A 226 -16.56 7.86 5.88
N GLN A 227 -17.74 7.21 5.94
CA GLN A 227 -18.69 7.21 4.83
C GLN A 227 -19.18 8.62 4.51
N SER A 228 -19.61 9.37 5.54
CA SER A 228 -20.08 10.74 5.40
C SER A 228 -18.98 11.66 4.86
N ALA A 229 -17.75 11.54 5.34
CA ALA A 229 -16.61 12.29 4.81
C ALA A 229 -16.36 11.98 3.32
N ALA A 230 -16.46 10.71 2.91
CA ALA A 230 -16.31 10.30 1.52
C ALA A 230 -17.44 10.84 0.62
N GLN A 231 -18.69 10.83 1.10
CA GLN A 231 -19.84 11.38 0.38
C GLN A 231 -19.71 12.89 0.18
N GLU A 232 -19.38 13.63 1.23
CA GLU A 232 -19.19 15.07 1.17
C GLU A 232 -18.04 15.47 0.25
N LEU A 233 -16.90 14.77 0.37
CA LEU A 233 -15.75 15.02 -0.50
C LEU A 233 -16.06 14.70 -1.97
N THR A 234 -16.73 13.59 -2.25
CA THR A 234 -17.16 13.23 -3.61
C THR A 234 -18.11 14.27 -4.20
N LYS A 235 -19.11 14.72 -3.42
CA LYS A 235 -20.02 15.78 -3.85
C LYS A 235 -19.26 17.06 -4.17
N MET A 236 -18.35 17.48 -3.29
CA MET A 236 -17.56 18.69 -3.49
C MET A 236 -16.69 18.59 -4.76
N LEU A 237 -16.05 17.45 -4.99
CA LEU A 237 -15.27 17.22 -6.21
C LEU A 237 -16.15 17.25 -7.46
N THR A 238 -17.38 16.72 -7.38
CA THR A 238 -18.35 16.76 -8.48
C THR A 238 -18.82 18.19 -8.76
N ASP A 239 -19.14 18.96 -7.73
CA ASP A 239 -19.52 20.37 -7.83
C ASP A 239 -18.38 21.21 -8.42
N MET A 240 -17.12 20.89 -8.09
CA MET A 240 -15.94 21.54 -8.68
C MET A 240 -15.76 21.15 -10.16
N ALA A 241 -15.90 19.89 -10.50
CA ALA A 241 -15.75 19.40 -11.88
C ALA A 241 -16.84 19.94 -12.82
N SER A 242 -18.02 20.28 -12.30
CA SER A 242 -19.13 20.86 -13.07
C SER A 242 -19.01 22.37 -13.29
N ARG A 243 -18.08 23.02 -12.60
CA ARG A 243 -17.85 24.49 -12.72
C ARG A 243 -16.88 24.82 -13.83
N ASP A 244 -17.07 25.99 -14.44
CA ASP A 244 -16.11 26.54 -15.39
C ASP A 244 -14.83 26.98 -14.64
N MET A 245 -13.78 26.17 -14.79
CA MET A 245 -12.47 26.39 -14.16
C MET A 245 -11.73 27.63 -14.68
N THR A 246 -12.26 28.32 -15.70
CA THR A 246 -11.68 29.56 -16.22
C THR A 246 -12.06 30.79 -15.36
N LEU A 247 -13.10 30.69 -14.55
CA LEU A 247 -13.55 31.74 -13.65
C LEU A 247 -12.86 31.62 -12.30
N LYS A 248 -11.79 32.40 -12.08
CA LYS A 248 -11.08 32.46 -10.79
C LYS A 248 -11.87 33.14 -9.68
N SER A 249 -12.73 34.08 -10.05
CA SER A 249 -13.65 34.75 -9.13
C SER A 249 -14.80 35.38 -9.89
N GLU A 250 -15.99 35.37 -9.31
CA GLU A 250 -17.17 36.07 -9.85
C GLU A 250 -17.75 36.96 -8.76
N LYS A 251 -18.09 38.19 -9.13
CA LYS A 251 -18.75 39.16 -8.25
C LYS A 251 -20.03 39.66 -8.94
N ILE A 252 -21.18 39.32 -8.36
CA ILE A 252 -22.49 39.79 -8.82
C ILE A 252 -23.13 40.58 -7.68
N GLY A 253 -23.11 41.90 -7.80
CA GLY A 253 -23.62 42.78 -6.75
C GLY A 253 -22.77 42.70 -5.46
N ASP A 254 -23.44 42.45 -4.33
CA ASP A 254 -22.77 42.25 -3.03
C ASP A 254 -22.27 40.80 -2.80
N TYR A 255 -22.50 39.90 -3.74
CA TYR A 255 -22.03 38.53 -3.65
C TYR A 255 -20.71 38.34 -4.40
N ALA A 256 -19.65 37.99 -3.66
CA ALA A 256 -18.34 37.68 -4.20
C ALA A 256 -18.00 36.22 -3.94
N TYR A 257 -17.62 35.48 -4.97
CA TYR A 257 -17.18 34.08 -4.89
C TYR A 257 -15.75 33.96 -5.43
N THR A 258 -14.88 33.32 -4.66
CA THR A 258 -13.49 33.05 -5.04
C THR A 258 -13.23 31.56 -5.05
N ILE A 259 -12.76 31.02 -6.16
CA ILE A 259 -12.45 29.57 -6.33
C ILE A 259 -11.05 29.24 -5.76
N ALA A 260 -10.40 30.17 -5.09
CA ALA A 260 -9.04 29.95 -4.61
C ALA A 260 -8.97 28.85 -3.54
N ASP A 261 -8.10 27.88 -3.77
CA ASP A 261 -7.55 26.94 -2.77
C ASP A 261 -8.50 25.94 -2.09
N THR A 262 -9.62 25.57 -2.72
CA THR A 262 -10.65 24.74 -2.08
C THR A 262 -10.15 23.36 -1.63
N LEU A 263 -9.26 22.69 -2.37
CA LEU A 263 -8.71 21.38 -1.97
C LEU A 263 -7.69 21.51 -0.82
N ALA A 264 -6.85 22.53 -0.84
CA ALA A 264 -5.94 22.81 0.27
C ALA A 264 -6.72 23.20 1.53
N ALA A 265 -7.81 23.97 1.37
CA ALA A 265 -8.70 24.39 2.45
C ALA A 265 -9.45 23.21 3.10
N VAL A 266 -9.83 22.18 2.33
CA VAL A 266 -10.54 20.98 2.85
C VAL A 266 -9.72 20.23 3.89
N PHE A 267 -8.41 20.17 3.74
CA PHE A 267 -7.52 19.41 4.63
C PHE A 267 -6.64 20.31 5.52
N ALA A 268 -6.38 21.56 5.12
CA ALA A 268 -5.42 22.44 5.81
C ALA A 268 -6.03 23.32 6.92
N GLY A 269 -7.34 23.26 7.12
CA GLY A 269 -7.98 24.05 8.20
C GLY A 269 -7.89 25.55 7.99
N SER A 270 -7.89 26.07 6.76
CA SER A 270 -7.86 27.50 6.48
C SER A 270 -9.26 28.14 6.58
N SER A 271 -9.26 29.37 6.95
CA SER A 271 -10.21 30.36 7.39
C SER A 271 -11.68 30.41 6.89
N ASP A 272 -12.14 29.55 6.02
CA ASP A 272 -13.57 29.38 5.72
C ASP A 272 -14.11 28.16 6.49
N GLU A 273 -14.44 28.43 7.75
CA GLU A 273 -14.68 27.49 8.85
C GLU A 273 -15.77 26.45 8.66
N LYS A 274 -16.59 26.51 7.62
CA LYS A 274 -17.83 25.69 7.62
C LYS A 274 -17.75 24.34 6.91
N THR A 275 -16.90 24.16 5.91
CA THR A 275 -16.89 22.89 5.15
C THR A 275 -15.60 22.09 5.33
N SER A 276 -14.45 22.71 5.36
CA SER A 276 -13.16 22.01 5.51
C SER A 276 -12.96 21.49 6.93
N GLY A 277 -13.40 22.24 7.93
CA GLY A 277 -13.38 21.80 9.32
C GLY A 277 -14.23 20.55 9.58
N MET A 278 -15.34 20.38 8.85
CA MET A 278 -16.24 19.22 9.04
C MET A 278 -15.61 17.90 8.58
N ILE A 279 -14.98 17.84 7.41
CA ILE A 279 -14.34 16.61 6.91
C ILE A 279 -13.15 16.26 7.80
N SER A 280 -12.27 17.22 8.09
CA SER A 280 -11.12 17.01 8.97
C SER A 280 -11.52 16.57 10.39
N ALA A 281 -12.59 17.13 10.95
CA ALA A 281 -13.12 16.73 12.26
C ALA A 281 -13.66 15.30 12.27
N LYS A 282 -14.33 14.87 11.19
CA LYS A 282 -14.81 13.50 11.03
C LYS A 282 -13.68 12.48 10.91
N LEU A 283 -12.56 12.87 10.27
CA LEU A 283 -11.39 12.03 10.09
C LEU A 283 -10.47 12.00 11.32
N ALA A 284 -10.51 13.02 12.17
CA ALA A 284 -9.60 13.17 13.31
C ALA A 284 -9.52 11.93 14.24
N PRO A 285 -10.63 11.27 14.63
CA PRO A 285 -10.59 10.08 15.49
C PRO A 285 -9.90 8.88 14.81
N TYR A 286 -9.87 8.86 13.48
CA TYR A 286 -9.33 7.75 12.66
C TYR A 286 -7.92 8.02 12.15
N ARG A 287 -7.36 9.21 12.38
CA ARG A 287 -5.96 9.49 12.02
C ARG A 287 -5.03 8.62 12.83
N ARG A 288 -4.05 8.05 12.16
CA ARG A 288 -3.02 7.27 12.82
C ARG A 288 -2.30 8.14 13.85
N GLN A 289 -2.39 7.76 15.11
CA GLN A 289 -1.52 8.29 16.14
C GLN A 289 -0.14 7.66 15.96
N LEU A 290 0.85 8.45 15.52
CA LEU A 290 2.23 8.01 15.53
C LEU A 290 2.66 7.88 17.00
N VAL A 291 2.58 6.68 17.53
CA VAL A 291 3.22 6.36 18.81
C VAL A 291 4.71 6.31 18.51
N PHE A 292 5.41 7.43 18.76
CA PHE A 292 6.86 7.40 18.84
C PHE A 292 7.19 6.57 20.07
N GLY A 293 7.64 5.33 19.85
CA GLY A 293 8.27 4.54 20.90
C GLY A 293 9.49 5.30 21.37
N VAL A 294 9.51 5.66 22.62
CA VAL A 294 10.67 6.18 23.35
C VAL A 294 11.57 5.02 23.65
#